data_76ea7722e188b6b23f467eb3efb681f5
#
_entry.id   76ea7722e188b6b23f467eb3efb681f5
#
_cell.length_a   1.000
_cell.length_b   1.000
_cell.length_c   1.000
_cell.angle_alpha   90.00
_cell.angle_beta   90.00
_cell.angle_gamma   90.00
#
_symmetry.space_group_name_H-M   'P 1'
#
loop_
_entity.id
_entity.type
_entity.pdbx_description
1 polymer ?
#
loop_
_entity_poly.entity_id
_entity_poly.type
_entity_poly.pdbx_seq_one_letter_code
_entity_poly.pdbx_strand_id
1 'polypeptide(L)'
;LECYEAYADQFVMAERMKEIIQSCAKAVGTERVETENGTIDLFGEWKWVGVYPGLSEAVGVEITPETDASVLREIAEKHEVDIDPKWDAEKLVTELFGEIVEPTLVNPTFVYDYPPSAQPLARPHRSGEPLIEAWDLIIGGMERGTAFSELIDPVIQRERLTAQSLLAAAGDDEAMELDEDFLRALE
;
A
#
# COMPACT_ATOMS: atom_id res chain seq x y z
N LEU A 1 -0.25 -6.23 -16.13
CA LEU A 1 -1.33 -7.22 -16.01
C LEU A 1 -2.32 -6.74 -14.94
N GLU A 2 -3.60 -6.79 -15.24
CA GLU A 2 -4.68 -6.46 -14.32
C GLU A 2 -5.70 -7.60 -14.33
N CYS A 3 -6.24 -7.96 -13.17
CA CYS A 3 -7.26 -9.00 -13.06
C CYS A 3 -8.20 -8.75 -11.87
N TYR A 4 -9.43 -9.23 -12.03
CA TYR A 4 -10.47 -9.22 -11.01
C TYR A 4 -10.96 -10.64 -10.75
N GLU A 5 -11.21 -10.97 -9.50
CA GLU A 5 -11.78 -12.26 -9.12
C GLU A 5 -13.01 -12.05 -8.23
N ALA A 6 -14.18 -12.50 -8.71
CA ALA A 6 -15.41 -12.38 -7.95
C ALA A 6 -15.37 -13.26 -6.68
N TYR A 7 -15.93 -12.78 -5.59
CA TYR A 7 -15.96 -13.45 -4.28
C TYR A 7 -14.57 -13.71 -3.66
N ALA A 8 -13.53 -13.01 -4.15
CA ALA A 8 -12.19 -13.00 -3.59
C ALA A 8 -11.96 -11.77 -2.71
N ASP A 9 -10.92 -11.83 -1.92
CA ASP A 9 -10.42 -10.71 -1.12
C ASP A 9 -8.91 -10.50 -1.35
N GLN A 10 -8.33 -9.52 -0.66
CA GLN A 10 -6.91 -9.20 -0.76
C GLN A 10 -5.99 -10.43 -0.56
N PHE A 11 -6.34 -11.37 0.31
CA PHE A 11 -5.50 -12.54 0.58
C PHE A 11 -5.55 -13.55 -0.57
N VAL A 12 -6.71 -13.76 -1.17
CA VAL A 12 -6.84 -14.58 -2.38
C VAL A 12 -6.03 -13.97 -3.52
N MET A 13 -6.08 -12.64 -3.70
CA MET A 13 -5.31 -11.95 -4.73
C MET A 13 -3.80 -12.03 -4.48
N ALA A 14 -3.34 -12.04 -3.23
CA ALA A 14 -1.93 -12.25 -2.90
C ALA A 14 -1.43 -13.63 -3.33
N GLU A 15 -2.21 -14.69 -3.08
CA GLU A 15 -1.87 -16.03 -3.57
C GLU A 15 -1.85 -16.09 -5.11
N ARG A 16 -2.79 -15.42 -5.80
CA ARG A 16 -2.78 -15.31 -7.26
C ARG A 16 -1.54 -14.62 -7.80
N MET A 17 -1.15 -13.50 -7.18
CA MET A 17 0.06 -12.77 -7.56
C MET A 17 1.30 -13.64 -7.39
N LYS A 18 1.42 -14.33 -6.26
CA LYS A 18 2.51 -15.27 -6.00
C LYS A 18 2.54 -16.40 -7.03
N GLU A 19 1.41 -17.04 -7.32
CA GLU A 19 1.30 -18.09 -8.34
C GLU A 19 1.72 -17.62 -9.73
N ILE A 20 1.32 -16.40 -10.13
CA ILE A 20 1.70 -15.79 -11.41
C ILE A 20 3.22 -15.62 -11.49
N ILE A 21 3.81 -14.96 -10.48
CA ILE A 21 5.25 -14.67 -10.47
C ILE A 21 6.06 -15.97 -10.45
N GLN A 22 5.68 -16.94 -9.61
CA GLN A 22 6.37 -18.23 -9.54
C GLN A 22 6.22 -19.04 -10.83
N SER A 23 5.06 -18.97 -11.50
CA SER A 23 4.84 -19.63 -12.79
C SER A 23 5.71 -19.02 -13.89
N CYS A 24 5.82 -17.69 -13.91
CA CYS A 24 6.71 -16.98 -14.83
C CYS A 24 8.19 -17.33 -14.55
N ALA A 25 8.60 -17.31 -13.29
CA ALA A 25 9.95 -17.67 -12.87
C ALA A 25 10.34 -19.10 -13.31
N LYS A 26 9.45 -20.07 -13.12
CA LYS A 26 9.63 -21.45 -13.63
C LYS A 26 9.74 -21.49 -15.14
N ALA A 27 8.91 -20.76 -15.86
CA ALA A 27 8.91 -20.75 -17.33
C ALA A 27 10.22 -20.23 -17.92
N VAL A 28 10.87 -19.26 -17.24
CA VAL A 28 12.17 -18.71 -17.67
C VAL A 28 13.37 -19.41 -17.01
N GLY A 29 13.12 -20.36 -16.11
CA GLY A 29 14.17 -21.14 -15.43
C GLY A 29 14.95 -20.33 -14.37
N THR A 30 14.32 -19.32 -13.75
CA THR A 30 14.96 -18.44 -12.76
C THR A 30 14.20 -18.49 -11.44
N GLU A 31 14.78 -19.15 -10.44
CA GLU A 31 14.20 -19.21 -9.09
C GLU A 31 14.76 -18.14 -8.16
N ARG A 32 15.99 -17.69 -8.43
CA ARG A 32 16.70 -16.67 -7.67
C ARG A 32 17.28 -15.61 -8.58
N VAL A 33 17.23 -14.37 -8.12
CA VAL A 33 17.76 -13.21 -8.85
C VAL A 33 18.78 -12.50 -7.98
N GLU A 34 20.01 -12.40 -8.45
CA GLU A 34 21.05 -11.59 -7.81
C GLU A 34 20.84 -10.12 -8.14
N THR A 35 20.82 -9.27 -7.11
CA THR A 35 20.71 -7.81 -7.22
C THR A 35 21.78 -7.13 -6.39
N GLU A 36 21.93 -5.82 -6.55
CA GLU A 36 22.86 -5.03 -5.72
C GLU A 36 22.48 -5.07 -4.24
N ASN A 37 21.19 -5.25 -3.93
CA ASN A 37 20.64 -5.29 -2.57
C ASN A 37 20.59 -6.71 -1.97
N GLY A 38 21.04 -7.73 -2.71
CA GLY A 38 21.07 -9.13 -2.26
C GLY A 38 20.36 -10.08 -3.20
N THR A 39 20.28 -11.34 -2.78
CA THR A 39 19.62 -12.40 -3.56
C THR A 39 18.12 -12.42 -3.25
N ILE A 40 17.29 -12.26 -4.29
CA ILE A 40 15.84 -12.42 -4.22
C ILE A 40 15.54 -13.92 -4.43
N ASP A 41 14.86 -14.56 -3.49
CA ASP A 41 14.36 -15.94 -3.61
C ASP A 41 12.85 -15.94 -3.85
N LEU A 42 12.44 -16.20 -5.10
CA LEU A 42 11.03 -16.19 -5.50
C LEU A 42 10.25 -17.42 -5.01
N PHE A 43 10.94 -18.47 -4.54
CA PHE A 43 10.35 -19.71 -4.02
C PHE A 43 10.54 -19.88 -2.51
N GLY A 44 11.19 -18.92 -1.87
CA GLY A 44 11.32 -18.85 -0.42
C GLY A 44 10.03 -18.41 0.28
N GLU A 45 10.16 -17.98 1.51
CA GLU A 45 9.06 -17.41 2.28
C GLU A 45 8.71 -16.01 1.75
N TRP A 46 7.44 -15.78 1.48
CA TRP A 46 6.88 -14.47 1.18
C TRP A 46 6.33 -13.88 2.47
N LYS A 47 6.84 -12.74 2.86
CA LYS A 47 6.52 -12.10 4.14
C LYS A 47 5.29 -11.21 4.04
N TRP A 48 4.71 -10.94 5.19
CA TRP A 48 3.68 -9.93 5.39
C TRP A 48 4.17 -8.91 6.43
N VAL A 49 4.12 -7.63 6.09
CA VAL A 49 4.55 -6.54 6.95
C VAL A 49 3.46 -5.46 6.96
N GLY A 50 2.86 -5.20 8.11
CA GLY A 50 1.91 -4.10 8.26
C GLY A 50 2.64 -2.75 8.19
N VAL A 51 2.01 -1.73 7.58
CA VAL A 51 2.60 -0.40 7.44
C VAL A 51 3.00 0.18 8.80
N TYR A 52 2.09 0.22 9.75
CA TYR A 52 2.36 0.80 11.08
C TYR A 52 3.36 -0.01 11.90
N PRO A 53 3.22 -1.34 12.04
CA PRO A 53 4.22 -2.16 12.75
C PRO A 53 5.60 -2.12 12.09
N GLY A 54 5.66 -2.18 10.76
CA GLY A 54 6.93 -2.15 10.02
C GLY A 54 7.67 -0.82 10.20
N LEU A 55 6.95 0.29 10.11
CA LEU A 55 7.52 1.61 10.38
C LEU A 55 7.97 1.73 11.84
N SER A 56 7.13 1.27 12.79
CA SER A 56 7.47 1.27 14.22
C SER A 56 8.79 0.55 14.51
N GLU A 57 8.97 -0.65 13.93
CA GLU A 57 10.20 -1.44 14.07
C GLU A 57 11.40 -0.69 13.50
N ALA A 58 11.27 -0.10 12.32
CA ALA A 58 12.37 0.58 11.64
C ALA A 58 12.82 1.86 12.37
N VAL A 59 11.89 2.65 12.91
CA VAL A 59 12.22 3.92 13.57
C VAL A 59 12.46 3.79 15.08
N GLY A 60 12.06 2.65 15.69
CA GLY A 60 12.21 2.37 17.12
C GLY A 60 11.23 3.14 18.02
N VAL A 61 10.11 3.60 17.45
CA VAL A 61 9.03 4.32 18.14
C VAL A 61 7.71 3.70 17.72
N GLU A 62 6.77 3.51 18.64
CA GLU A 62 5.45 2.98 18.34
C GLU A 62 4.65 3.97 17.49
N ILE A 63 4.25 3.54 16.30
CA ILE A 63 3.43 4.29 15.34
C ILE A 63 2.09 3.57 15.17
N THR A 64 1.01 4.31 15.33
CA THR A 64 -0.37 3.83 15.23
C THR A 64 -1.19 4.79 14.34
N PRO A 65 -2.41 4.42 13.92
CA PRO A 65 -3.28 5.35 13.20
C PRO A 65 -3.60 6.66 13.95
N GLU A 66 -3.45 6.67 15.28
CA GLU A 66 -3.67 7.84 16.13
C GLU A 66 -2.40 8.68 16.34
N THR A 67 -1.27 8.29 15.78
CA THR A 67 -0.01 9.03 15.92
C THR A 67 -0.12 10.43 15.32
N ASP A 68 0.21 11.45 16.13
CA ASP A 68 0.14 12.85 15.68
C ASP A 68 1.14 13.15 14.56
N ALA A 69 0.71 13.93 13.58
CA ALA A 69 1.56 14.33 12.46
C ALA A 69 2.87 15.06 12.89
N SER A 70 2.89 15.70 14.04
CA SER A 70 4.11 16.34 14.56
C SER A 70 5.19 15.33 14.91
N VAL A 71 4.81 14.17 15.48
CA VAL A 71 5.74 13.05 15.77
C VAL A 71 6.31 12.48 14.48
N LEU A 72 5.45 12.30 13.47
CA LEU A 72 5.87 11.79 12.15
C LEU A 72 6.84 12.75 11.46
N ARG A 73 6.64 14.06 11.59
CA ARG A 73 7.58 15.08 11.07
C ARG A 73 8.94 15.06 11.79
N GLU A 74 8.96 14.84 13.10
CA GLU A 74 10.21 14.66 13.84
C GLU A 74 10.97 13.41 13.37
N ILE A 75 10.25 12.31 13.06
CA ILE A 75 10.83 11.11 12.48
C ILE A 75 11.39 11.39 11.09
N ALA A 76 10.66 12.10 10.23
CA ALA A 76 11.12 12.51 8.90
C ALA A 76 12.43 13.31 8.99
N GLU A 77 12.50 14.31 9.85
CA GLU A 77 13.71 15.11 10.08
C GLU A 77 14.89 14.23 10.53
N LYS A 78 14.66 13.34 11.50
CA LYS A 78 15.71 12.46 12.04
C LYS A 78 16.26 11.49 10.98
N HIS A 79 15.41 11.02 10.05
CA HIS A 79 15.77 10.09 8.99
C HIS A 79 16.09 10.77 7.65
N GLU A 80 16.16 12.11 7.64
CA GLU A 80 16.47 12.93 6.46
C GLU A 80 15.51 12.69 5.28
N VAL A 81 14.24 12.37 5.59
CA VAL A 81 13.17 12.20 4.59
C VAL A 81 12.57 13.57 4.25
N ASP A 82 12.53 13.90 2.97
CA ASP A 82 11.91 15.15 2.49
C ASP A 82 10.38 15.01 2.49
N ILE A 83 9.69 15.96 3.11
CA ILE A 83 8.24 15.93 3.28
C ILE A 83 7.60 17.28 2.91
N ASP A 84 6.39 17.23 2.32
CA ASP A 84 5.58 18.45 2.16
C ASP A 84 4.95 18.83 3.52
N PRO A 85 5.10 20.08 3.97
CA PRO A 85 4.46 20.56 5.20
C PRO A 85 2.94 20.44 5.25
N LYS A 86 2.28 20.27 4.09
CA LYS A 86 0.84 20.14 3.97
C LYS A 86 0.35 18.70 4.19
N TRP A 87 1.23 17.69 4.15
CA TRP A 87 0.82 16.30 4.32
C TRP A 87 0.23 16.04 5.70
N ASP A 88 -0.87 15.30 5.73
CA ASP A 88 -1.48 14.83 6.97
C ASP A 88 -0.75 13.60 7.54
N ALA A 89 -1.25 13.05 8.64
CA ALA A 89 -0.61 11.92 9.30
C ALA A 89 -0.63 10.66 8.44
N GLU A 90 -1.70 10.39 7.69
CA GLU A 90 -1.81 9.21 6.85
C GLU A 90 -0.80 9.26 5.70
N LYS A 91 -0.70 10.40 5.01
CA LYS A 91 0.30 10.58 3.94
C LYS A 91 1.72 10.51 4.48
N LEU A 92 2.00 11.11 5.65
CA LEU A 92 3.32 11.02 6.28
C LEU A 92 3.71 9.59 6.62
N VAL A 93 2.80 8.77 7.13
CA VAL A 93 3.07 7.35 7.44
C VAL A 93 3.43 6.57 6.17
N THR A 94 2.67 6.74 5.09
CA THR A 94 2.95 6.03 3.83
C THR A 94 4.28 6.45 3.22
N GLU A 95 4.59 7.74 3.19
CA GLU A 95 5.87 8.25 2.67
C GLU A 95 7.06 7.80 3.52
N LEU A 96 6.96 7.90 4.85
CA LEU A 96 8.01 7.41 5.74
C LEU A 96 8.24 5.90 5.60
N PHE A 97 7.18 5.12 5.40
CA PHE A 97 7.31 3.69 5.15
C PHE A 97 8.05 3.45 3.82
N GLY A 98 7.65 4.14 2.76
CA GLY A 98 8.28 4.04 1.44
C GLY A 98 9.78 4.38 1.45
N GLU A 99 10.16 5.44 2.14
CA GLU A 99 11.55 5.90 2.19
C GLU A 99 12.44 5.09 3.16
N ILE A 100 11.87 4.64 4.29
CA ILE A 100 12.67 4.01 5.37
C ILE A 100 12.62 2.48 5.30
N VAL A 101 11.46 1.89 5.00
CA VAL A 101 11.24 0.45 5.12
C VAL A 101 11.35 -0.27 3.78
N GLU A 102 10.65 0.19 2.75
CA GLU A 102 10.59 -0.50 1.45
C GLU A 102 11.95 -0.82 0.84
N PRO A 103 12.97 0.08 0.86
CA PRO A 103 14.28 -0.22 0.30
C PRO A 103 14.98 -1.41 0.97
N THR A 104 14.57 -1.77 2.20
CA THR A 104 15.12 -2.90 2.97
C THR A 104 14.46 -4.24 2.63
N LEU A 105 13.31 -4.23 1.94
CA LEU A 105 12.52 -5.41 1.62
C LEU A 105 13.03 -6.09 0.35
N VAL A 106 14.10 -6.87 0.47
CA VAL A 106 14.75 -7.54 -0.67
C VAL A 106 13.92 -8.72 -1.19
N ASN A 107 13.49 -9.63 -0.31
CA ASN A 107 12.66 -10.77 -0.68
C ASN A 107 11.19 -10.39 -0.81
N PRO A 108 10.38 -11.16 -1.56
CA PRO A 108 8.98 -10.86 -1.76
C PRO A 108 8.25 -10.62 -0.44
N THR A 109 7.68 -9.43 -0.28
CA THR A 109 6.99 -8.99 0.93
C THR A 109 5.70 -8.28 0.55
N PHE A 110 4.57 -8.76 1.06
CA PHE A 110 3.31 -8.03 1.02
C PHE A 110 3.28 -7.01 2.15
N VAL A 111 3.22 -5.74 1.79
CA VAL A 111 2.99 -4.63 2.72
C VAL A 111 1.50 -4.37 2.77
N TYR A 112 0.88 -4.33 3.94
CA TYR A 112 -0.56 -4.29 4.10
C TYR A 112 -0.99 -3.38 5.27
N ASP A 113 -2.30 -3.25 5.50
CA ASP A 113 -2.87 -2.38 6.53
C ASP A 113 -2.51 -0.91 6.33
N TYR A 114 -2.74 -0.44 5.11
CA TYR A 114 -2.58 0.96 4.75
C TYR A 114 -3.67 1.85 5.36
N PRO A 115 -3.40 3.14 5.58
CA PRO A 115 -4.44 4.11 5.92
C PRO A 115 -5.43 4.31 4.75
N PRO A 116 -6.66 4.77 5.02
CA PRO A 116 -7.72 4.92 4.01
C PRO A 116 -7.38 5.84 2.83
N SER A 117 -6.54 6.85 3.04
CA SER A 117 -6.12 7.78 1.98
C SER A 117 -5.20 7.17 0.94
N ALA A 118 -4.50 6.07 1.27
CA ALA A 118 -3.53 5.44 0.38
C ALA A 118 -4.19 4.80 -0.85
N GLN A 119 -5.41 4.23 -0.70
CA GLN A 119 -6.11 3.56 -1.81
C GLN A 119 -7.63 3.82 -1.73
N PRO A 120 -8.14 4.84 -2.44
CA PRO A 120 -9.54 5.27 -2.34
C PRO A 120 -10.58 4.23 -2.77
N LEU A 121 -10.17 3.25 -3.60
CA LEU A 121 -11.04 2.20 -4.13
C LEU A 121 -11.03 0.93 -3.27
N ALA A 122 -10.18 0.86 -2.25
CA ALA A 122 -10.09 -0.30 -1.38
C ALA A 122 -11.18 -0.31 -0.30
N ARG A 123 -11.63 -1.49 0.07
CA ARG A 123 -12.62 -1.69 1.13
C ARG A 123 -12.05 -1.28 2.50
N PRO A 124 -12.85 -0.64 3.41
CA PRO A 124 -12.47 -0.49 4.80
C PRO A 124 -12.16 -1.84 5.45
N HIS A 125 -11.16 -1.85 6.32
CA HIS A 125 -10.72 -3.09 6.97
C HIS A 125 -11.84 -3.72 7.79
N ARG A 126 -12.01 -5.04 7.67
CA ARG A 126 -13.08 -5.82 8.31
C ARG A 126 -13.01 -5.85 9.84
N SER A 127 -11.88 -5.50 10.45
CA SER A 127 -11.76 -5.34 11.91
C SER A 127 -12.49 -4.12 12.46
N GLY A 128 -12.80 -3.14 11.59
CA GLY A 128 -13.33 -1.83 12.00
C GLY A 128 -12.25 -0.83 12.41
N GLU A 129 -10.97 -1.17 12.31
CA GLU A 129 -9.87 -0.23 12.47
C GLU A 129 -9.81 0.77 11.30
N PRO A 130 -9.22 1.96 11.46
CA PRO A 130 -9.11 2.97 10.41
C PRO A 130 -8.03 2.60 9.38
N LEU A 131 -8.19 1.43 8.76
CA LEU A 131 -7.31 0.84 7.78
C LEU A 131 -8.11 0.38 6.56
N ILE A 132 -7.42 -0.04 5.51
CA ILE A 132 -8.03 -0.63 4.31
C ILE A 132 -7.50 -2.04 4.04
N GLU A 133 -8.33 -2.84 3.36
CA GLU A 133 -7.94 -4.17 2.87
C GLU A 133 -7.20 -4.05 1.54
N ALA A 134 -5.95 -3.64 1.60
CA ALA A 134 -5.05 -3.50 0.46
C ALA A 134 -3.65 -3.96 0.82
N TRP A 135 -2.89 -4.35 -0.20
CA TRP A 135 -1.46 -4.62 -0.07
C TRP A 135 -0.71 -4.19 -1.32
N ASP A 136 0.56 -3.85 -1.11
CA ASP A 136 1.57 -3.71 -2.16
C ASP A 136 2.61 -4.81 -2.03
N LEU A 137 3.00 -5.38 -3.17
CA LEU A 137 4.05 -6.38 -3.23
C LEU A 137 5.38 -5.70 -3.51
N ILE A 138 6.26 -5.73 -2.53
CA ILE A 138 7.62 -5.22 -2.65
C ILE A 138 8.59 -6.37 -2.91
N ILE A 139 9.40 -6.24 -3.97
CA ILE A 139 10.48 -7.19 -4.30
C ILE A 139 11.71 -6.40 -4.72
N GLY A 140 12.81 -6.58 -4.02
CA GLY A 140 14.06 -5.89 -4.29
C GLY A 140 14.00 -4.41 -3.97
N GLY A 141 13.22 -4.01 -2.95
CA GLY A 141 13.02 -2.63 -2.54
C GLY A 141 12.16 -1.81 -3.50
N MET A 142 11.33 -2.45 -4.31
CA MET A 142 10.46 -1.76 -5.28
C MET A 142 9.09 -2.43 -5.34
N GLU A 143 8.03 -1.63 -5.45
CA GLU A 143 6.68 -2.10 -5.73
C GLU A 143 6.61 -2.85 -7.07
N ARG A 144 6.02 -4.03 -7.07
CA ARG A 144 5.82 -4.91 -8.23
C ARG A 144 4.37 -5.17 -8.55
N GLY A 145 3.49 -4.80 -7.67
CA GLY A 145 2.07 -4.91 -7.86
C GLY A 145 1.29 -4.55 -6.61
N THR A 146 0.04 -4.24 -6.79
CA THR A 146 -0.92 -3.90 -5.74
C THR A 146 -2.18 -4.72 -5.91
N ALA A 147 -2.89 -4.99 -4.84
CA ALA A 147 -4.28 -5.44 -4.90
C ALA A 147 -5.03 -5.12 -3.61
N PHE A 148 -6.34 -5.17 -3.70
CA PHE A 148 -7.22 -4.86 -2.59
C PHE A 148 -8.54 -5.63 -2.67
N SER A 149 -9.24 -5.72 -1.55
CA SER A 149 -10.65 -6.05 -1.54
C SER A 149 -11.43 -4.83 -2.04
N GLU A 150 -12.25 -5.03 -3.08
CA GLU A 150 -12.96 -3.92 -3.74
C GLU A 150 -13.95 -3.23 -2.81
N LEU A 151 -13.97 -1.90 -2.83
CA LEU A 151 -15.00 -1.11 -2.19
C LEU A 151 -16.28 -1.16 -3.02
N ILE A 152 -17.35 -1.68 -2.40
CA ILE A 152 -18.65 -1.88 -3.06
C ILE A 152 -19.77 -1.00 -2.47
N ASP A 153 -19.46 -0.15 -1.50
CA ASP A 153 -20.41 0.76 -0.88
C ASP A 153 -20.37 2.14 -1.61
N PRO A 154 -21.43 2.51 -2.34
CA PRO A 154 -21.43 3.75 -3.11
C PRO A 154 -21.40 5.01 -2.23
N VAL A 155 -21.85 4.93 -0.97
CA VAL A 155 -21.82 6.08 -0.05
C VAL A 155 -20.38 6.37 0.37
N ILE A 156 -19.66 5.34 0.85
CA ILE A 156 -18.26 5.47 1.23
C ILE A 156 -17.41 5.84 0.01
N GLN A 157 -17.67 5.24 -1.16
CA GLN A 157 -16.96 5.57 -2.38
C GLN A 157 -17.13 7.04 -2.77
N ARG A 158 -18.35 7.57 -2.67
CA ARG A 158 -18.63 8.99 -2.93
C ARG A 158 -17.86 9.91 -1.97
N GLU A 159 -17.83 9.57 -0.68
CA GLU A 159 -17.09 10.34 0.32
C GLU A 159 -15.59 10.40 -0.01
N ARG A 160 -15.00 9.26 -0.37
CA ARG A 160 -13.57 9.18 -0.71
C ARG A 160 -13.24 9.91 -2.01
N LEU A 161 -14.01 9.71 -3.08
CA LEU A 161 -13.80 10.42 -4.35
C LEU A 161 -14.03 11.93 -4.21
N THR A 162 -14.93 12.35 -3.33
CA THR A 162 -15.11 13.78 -3.02
C THR A 162 -13.86 14.35 -2.34
N ALA A 163 -13.30 13.63 -1.36
CA ALA A 163 -12.07 14.04 -0.70
C ALA A 163 -10.89 14.11 -1.69
N GLN A 164 -10.73 13.11 -2.55
CA GLN A 164 -9.73 13.09 -3.62
C GLN A 164 -9.89 14.28 -4.58
N SER A 165 -11.11 14.57 -5.01
CA SER A 165 -11.41 15.71 -5.90
C SER A 165 -11.03 17.07 -5.30
N LEU A 166 -11.13 17.21 -3.97
CA LEU A 166 -10.66 18.41 -3.28
C LEU A 166 -9.14 18.53 -3.27
N LEU A 167 -8.42 17.42 -3.14
CA LEU A 167 -6.95 17.36 -3.25
C LEU A 167 -6.51 17.71 -4.67
N ALA A 168 -7.15 17.13 -5.70
CA ALA A 168 -6.91 17.47 -7.11
C ALA A 168 -7.10 18.97 -7.36
N ALA A 169 -8.19 19.56 -6.84
CA ALA A 169 -8.45 21.00 -6.96
C ALA A 169 -7.41 21.86 -6.22
N ALA A 170 -6.72 21.30 -5.22
CA ALA A 170 -5.62 21.95 -4.50
C ALA A 170 -4.24 21.78 -5.18
N GLY A 171 -4.19 21.06 -6.32
CA GLY A 171 -3.00 20.87 -7.14
C GLY A 171 -2.28 19.55 -6.92
N ASP A 172 -2.95 18.56 -6.36
CA ASP A 172 -2.43 17.18 -6.30
C ASP A 172 -2.75 16.47 -7.62
N ASP A 173 -1.71 16.25 -8.43
CA ASP A 173 -1.83 15.65 -9.77
C ASP A 173 -2.09 14.12 -9.72
N GLU A 174 -1.92 13.47 -8.57
CA GLU A 174 -2.18 12.04 -8.36
C GLU A 174 -3.60 11.78 -7.85
N ALA A 175 -4.29 12.81 -7.36
CA ALA A 175 -5.61 12.68 -6.78
C ALA A 175 -6.71 12.44 -7.85
N MET A 176 -7.66 11.56 -7.51
CA MET A 176 -8.75 11.20 -8.41
C MET A 176 -9.83 12.28 -8.49
N GLU A 177 -10.42 12.44 -9.68
CA GLU A 177 -11.62 13.23 -9.85
C GLU A 177 -12.89 12.46 -9.43
N LEU A 178 -13.94 13.22 -9.08
CA LEU A 178 -15.25 12.65 -8.78
C LEU A 178 -15.91 12.13 -10.07
N ASP A 179 -16.17 10.82 -10.13
CA ASP A 179 -16.81 10.14 -11.26
C ASP A 179 -18.24 9.71 -10.90
N GLU A 180 -19.22 10.50 -11.35
CA GLU A 180 -20.65 10.25 -11.11
C GLU A 180 -21.18 9.04 -11.88
N ASP A 181 -20.61 8.70 -13.03
CA ASP A 181 -21.03 7.53 -13.80
C ASP A 181 -20.52 6.23 -13.15
N PHE A 182 -19.31 6.25 -12.59
CA PHE A 182 -18.79 5.15 -11.79
C PHE A 182 -19.62 4.93 -10.53
N LEU A 183 -19.94 6.00 -9.79
CA LEU A 183 -20.77 5.90 -8.58
C LEU A 183 -22.17 5.35 -8.88
N ARG A 184 -22.79 5.76 -9.98
CA ARG A 184 -24.07 5.23 -10.43
C ARG A 184 -23.99 3.75 -10.81
N ALA A 185 -22.85 3.28 -11.30
CA ALA A 185 -22.65 1.88 -11.64
C ALA A 185 -22.50 0.99 -10.38
N LEU A 186 -22.12 1.57 -9.23
CA LEU A 186 -22.06 0.87 -7.94
C LEU A 186 -23.43 0.73 -7.25
N GLU A 187 -24.41 1.60 -7.54
CA GLU A 187 -25.79 1.58 -7.01
C GLU A 187 -26.62 0.43 -7.62
#